data_42765715291642ae425b5ff6c86e86b8
#
_entry.id   42765715291642ae425b5ff6c86e86b8
#
_cell.length_a   1.000
_cell.length_b   1.000
_cell.length_c   1.000
_cell.angle_alpha   90.00
_cell.angle_beta   90.00
_cell.angle_gamma   90.00
#
_symmetry.space_group_name_H-M   'P 1'
#
loop_
_entity.id
_entity.type
_entity.pdbx_description
1 polymer ?
#
loop_
_entity_poly.entity_id
_entity_poly.type
_entity_poly.pdbx_seq_one_letter_code
_entity_poly.pdbx_strand_id
1 'polypeptide(L)'
;YIQMVGVSLGWGKRLRWPDDYFTLSVQLAYQRYMMKNWSYMLMTNGNANNLNLTIALNRTSTDNQLFPRRGSEFEASVNLTPPWSAFDNKDYKNLANNSQSPTYSAEQQEKYRWIEYHKWKFKAKTYTALTEGQKCFVLMTRVELGLLGAYNKYKKSPFETYYVGGDGMSGYSSYYGEETIGLRGYENGSVSYGRTTGYYAYAYDRFSLELRYPFLLGNTTIYGLTFVEAGNAWYDTKDFNPFSMKRSAGVGVRIFLPMVGLMGIDWAYGFDKVWNGSQYKKGGSQFHFILGQEF
;
A
#
# COMPACT_ATOMS: atom_id res chain seq x y z
N TYR A 1 -18.38 14.30 6.21
CA TYR A 1 -17.10 14.24 6.94
C TYR A 1 -16.84 12.84 7.48
N ILE A 2 -15.58 12.53 7.71
CA ILE A 2 -15.12 11.38 8.49
C ILE A 2 -14.32 11.88 9.71
N GLN A 3 -14.57 11.29 10.86
CA GLN A 3 -13.81 11.50 12.08
C GLN A 3 -13.31 10.16 12.59
N MET A 4 -12.05 10.10 12.96
CA MET A 4 -11.42 8.89 13.49
C MET A 4 -10.83 9.21 14.87
N VAL A 5 -11.16 8.37 15.86
CA VAL A 5 -10.59 8.43 17.21
C VAL A 5 -10.07 7.04 17.55
N GLY A 6 -8.87 6.98 18.10
CA GLY A 6 -8.28 5.68 18.43
C GLY A 6 -7.27 5.76 19.55
N VAL A 7 -6.96 4.59 20.10
CA VAL A 7 -5.91 4.35 21.07
C VAL A 7 -5.15 3.11 20.67
N SER A 8 -3.83 3.13 20.85
CA SER A 8 -2.98 1.96 20.58
C SER A 8 -1.95 1.76 21.68
N LEU A 9 -1.61 0.49 21.90
CA LEU A 9 -0.53 0.06 22.77
C LEU A 9 0.42 -0.79 21.96
N GLY A 10 1.69 -0.40 21.92
CA GLY A 10 2.72 -1.08 21.15
C GLY A 10 3.89 -1.52 22.02
N TRP A 11 4.47 -2.65 21.63
CA TRP A 11 5.71 -3.17 22.19
C TRP A 11 6.64 -3.54 21.04
N GLY A 12 7.93 -3.22 21.17
CA GLY A 12 8.95 -3.53 20.19
C GLY A 12 10.22 -4.03 20.83
N LYS A 13 10.87 -5.00 20.17
CA LYS A 13 12.13 -5.58 20.62
C LYS A 13 13.06 -5.83 19.45
N ARG A 14 14.32 -5.40 19.58
CA ARG A 14 15.40 -5.82 18.69
C ARG A 14 15.77 -7.26 19.00
N LEU A 15 15.79 -8.09 17.96
CA LEU A 15 16.17 -9.50 18.07
C LEU A 15 17.68 -9.63 17.95
N ARG A 16 18.22 -10.73 18.51
CA ARG A 16 19.63 -11.08 18.39
C ARG A 16 19.90 -12.22 17.42
N TRP A 17 18.84 -12.91 17.03
CA TRP A 17 18.87 -14.02 16.09
C TRP A 17 17.77 -13.81 15.03
N PRO A 18 18.02 -14.08 13.73
CA PRO A 18 19.26 -14.60 13.11
C PRO A 18 20.40 -13.59 13.02
N ASP A 19 20.14 -12.29 13.08
CA ASP A 19 21.13 -11.21 13.18
C ASP A 19 20.56 -10.02 14.00
N ASP A 20 21.42 -9.05 14.32
CA ASP A 20 21.06 -7.88 15.14
C ASP A 20 20.22 -6.82 14.42
N TYR A 21 19.91 -7.01 13.15
CA TYR A 21 19.16 -6.02 12.34
C TYR A 21 17.65 -6.23 12.41
N PHE A 22 17.18 -7.36 12.97
CA PHE A 22 15.76 -7.64 13.09
C PHE A 22 15.12 -6.92 14.28
N THR A 23 13.94 -6.36 14.05
CA THR A 23 13.06 -5.78 15.07
C THR A 23 11.68 -6.42 14.96
N LEU A 24 11.19 -6.98 16.05
CA LEU A 24 9.84 -7.47 16.19
C LEU A 24 9.00 -6.40 16.89
N SER A 25 7.86 -6.04 16.32
CA SER A 25 6.88 -5.15 16.94
C SER A 25 5.51 -5.81 17.01
N VAL A 26 4.82 -5.58 18.11
CA VAL A 26 3.43 -6.01 18.33
C VAL A 26 2.65 -4.82 18.81
N GLN A 27 1.53 -4.53 18.15
CA GLN A 27 0.67 -3.39 18.48
C GLN A 27 -0.79 -3.85 18.55
N LEU A 28 -1.45 -3.51 19.63
CA LEU A 28 -2.91 -3.63 19.76
C LEU A 28 -3.50 -2.23 19.61
N ALA A 29 -4.43 -2.06 18.68
CA ALA A 29 -5.07 -0.78 18.42
C ALA A 29 -6.60 -0.92 18.39
N TYR A 30 -7.27 0.08 18.93
CA TYR A 30 -8.70 0.28 18.78
C TYR A 30 -8.96 1.62 18.11
N GLN A 31 -9.76 1.61 17.05
CA GLN A 31 -10.12 2.78 16.26
C GLN A 31 -11.63 2.83 16.06
N ARG A 32 -12.21 3.99 16.23
CA ARG A 32 -13.61 4.25 15.93
C ARG A 32 -13.70 5.26 14.80
N TYR A 33 -14.37 4.88 13.72
CA TYR A 33 -14.70 5.72 12.59
C TYR A 33 -16.13 6.22 12.73
N MET A 34 -16.34 7.53 12.55
CA MET A 34 -17.64 8.20 12.54
C MET A 34 -17.79 8.92 11.21
N MET A 35 -18.78 8.52 10.40
CA MET A 35 -18.97 8.98 9.04
C MET A 35 -20.35 9.61 8.86
N LYS A 36 -20.40 10.72 8.15
CA LYS A 36 -21.66 11.35 7.75
C LYS A 36 -21.54 11.87 6.33
N ASN A 37 -22.39 11.35 5.44
CA ASN A 37 -22.40 11.66 4.01
C ASN A 37 -21.02 11.51 3.35
N TRP A 38 -20.30 10.44 3.70
CA TRP A 38 -18.96 10.16 3.21
C TRP A 38 -19.03 9.17 2.05
N SER A 39 -18.99 9.67 0.81
CA SER A 39 -19.22 8.88 -0.40
C SER A 39 -18.01 8.08 -0.90
N TYR A 40 -16.86 8.20 -0.23
CA TYR A 40 -15.63 7.55 -0.69
C TYR A 40 -15.42 6.14 -0.14
N MET A 41 -16.35 5.63 0.64
CA MET A 41 -16.31 4.27 1.20
C MET A 41 -17.61 3.51 0.92
N LEU A 42 -17.56 2.19 1.10
CA LEU A 42 -18.75 1.33 0.99
C LEU A 42 -19.86 1.71 2.00
N MET A 43 -19.48 2.26 3.15
CA MET A 43 -20.40 2.79 4.14
C MET A 43 -20.33 4.31 4.17
N THR A 44 -21.44 4.99 3.86
CA THR A 44 -21.49 6.45 3.74
C THR A 44 -21.87 7.16 5.05
N ASN A 45 -22.63 6.50 5.91
CA ASN A 45 -23.12 7.04 7.18
C ASN A 45 -22.99 6.00 8.28
N GLY A 46 -22.68 6.45 9.50
CA GLY A 46 -22.68 5.64 10.70
C GLY A 46 -21.32 5.51 11.37
N ASN A 47 -21.21 4.53 12.25
CA ASN A 47 -20.00 4.30 13.05
C ASN A 47 -19.46 2.89 12.80
N ALA A 48 -18.13 2.80 12.66
CA ALA A 48 -17.45 1.51 12.56
C ALA A 48 -16.35 1.42 13.63
N ASN A 49 -16.19 0.25 14.23
CA ASN A 49 -15.16 -0.01 15.23
C ASN A 49 -14.16 -1.02 14.66
N ASN A 50 -12.88 -0.74 14.83
CA ASN A 50 -11.78 -1.58 14.42
C ASN A 50 -10.90 -1.90 15.63
N LEU A 51 -10.89 -3.15 16.07
CA LEU A 51 -9.96 -3.66 17.06
C LEU A 51 -8.98 -4.56 16.33
N ASN A 52 -7.72 -4.17 16.26
CA ASN A 52 -6.73 -4.92 15.49
C ASN A 52 -5.45 -5.19 16.27
N LEU A 53 -4.85 -6.33 15.99
CA LEU A 53 -3.54 -6.75 16.45
C LEU A 53 -2.60 -6.76 15.25
N THR A 54 -1.58 -5.92 15.29
CA THR A 54 -0.53 -5.88 14.27
C THR A 54 0.74 -6.51 14.82
N ILE A 55 1.30 -7.46 14.08
CA ILE A 55 2.61 -8.06 14.35
C ILE A 55 3.48 -7.76 13.13
N ALA A 56 4.62 -7.11 13.33
CA ALA A 56 5.53 -6.79 12.24
C ALA A 56 6.97 -7.17 12.59
N LEU A 57 7.63 -7.76 11.61
CA LEU A 57 9.04 -8.10 11.63
C LEU A 57 9.75 -7.23 10.59
N ASN A 58 10.64 -6.37 11.05
CA ASN A 58 11.41 -5.47 10.22
C ASN A 58 12.90 -5.81 10.30
N ARG A 59 13.61 -5.64 9.19
CA ARG A 59 15.05 -5.74 9.12
C ARG A 59 15.61 -4.64 8.25
N THR A 60 16.62 -3.92 8.73
CA THR A 60 17.31 -2.89 7.95
C THR A 60 18.80 -3.03 8.17
N SER A 61 19.52 -3.37 7.09
CA SER A 61 20.98 -3.58 7.10
C SER A 61 21.69 -2.74 6.04
N THR A 62 21.09 -1.63 5.62
CA THR A 62 21.65 -0.73 4.62
C THR A 62 22.85 0.05 5.16
N ASP A 63 23.85 0.26 4.32
CA ASP A 63 25.09 0.98 4.66
C ASP A 63 24.91 2.50 4.77
N ASN A 64 23.87 3.04 4.13
CA ASN A 64 23.56 4.46 4.12
C ASN A 64 22.05 4.68 3.99
N GLN A 65 21.52 5.71 4.63
CA GLN A 65 20.06 6.00 4.58
C GLN A 65 19.67 6.79 3.33
N LEU A 66 20.53 7.67 2.82
CA LEU A 66 20.20 8.57 1.70
C LEU A 66 20.47 7.94 0.34
N PHE A 67 21.57 7.23 0.22
CA PHE A 67 21.96 6.50 -0.98
C PHE A 67 22.55 5.14 -0.58
N PRO A 68 21.69 4.15 -0.29
CA PRO A 68 22.15 2.80 0.03
C PRO A 68 22.87 2.18 -1.16
N ARG A 69 24.07 1.66 -0.91
CA ARG A 69 24.88 0.95 -1.92
C ARG A 69 24.85 -0.56 -1.70
N ARG A 70 24.70 -0.98 -0.46
CA ARG A 70 24.68 -2.39 -0.05
C ARG A 70 23.71 -2.59 1.10
N GLY A 71 23.21 -3.81 1.21
CA GLY A 71 22.33 -4.22 2.29
C GLY A 71 20.90 -4.47 1.82
N SER A 72 20.02 -4.62 2.78
CA SER A 72 18.61 -4.92 2.50
C SER A 72 17.69 -4.33 3.56
N GLU A 73 16.48 -4.05 3.12
CA GLU A 73 15.33 -3.72 3.96
C GLU A 73 14.28 -4.80 3.75
N PHE A 74 13.70 -5.24 4.84
CA PHE A 74 12.67 -6.27 4.85
C PHE A 74 11.59 -5.89 5.85
N GLU A 75 10.34 -6.03 5.46
CA GLU A 75 9.17 -5.88 6.31
C GLU A 75 8.20 -7.03 6.02
N ALA A 76 7.83 -7.77 7.06
CA ALA A 76 6.71 -8.69 7.01
C ALA A 76 5.76 -8.34 8.13
N SER A 77 4.50 -8.09 7.80
CA SER A 77 3.50 -7.74 8.81
C SER A 77 2.20 -8.49 8.60
N VAL A 78 1.56 -8.80 9.71
CA VAL A 78 0.20 -9.32 9.75
C VAL A 78 -0.64 -8.45 10.67
N ASN A 79 -1.81 -8.06 10.19
CA ASN A 79 -2.79 -7.30 10.94
C ASN A 79 -4.09 -8.12 11.01
N LEU A 80 -4.51 -8.45 12.22
CA LEU A 80 -5.61 -9.35 12.50
C LEU A 80 -6.67 -8.65 13.34
N THR A 81 -7.92 -8.79 12.95
CA THR A 81 -9.06 -8.44 13.81
C THR A 81 -9.76 -9.70 14.31
N PRO A 82 -10.52 -9.65 15.41
CA PRO A 82 -11.39 -10.76 15.76
C PRO A 82 -12.42 -11.06 14.67
N PRO A 83 -12.76 -12.34 14.43
CA PRO A 83 -13.80 -12.73 13.46
C PRO A 83 -15.19 -12.52 14.05
N TRP A 84 -15.62 -11.27 14.16
CA TRP A 84 -16.88 -10.88 14.81
C TRP A 84 -18.10 -11.58 14.22
N SER A 85 -18.10 -11.84 12.91
CA SER A 85 -19.19 -12.55 12.23
C SER A 85 -19.35 -14.02 12.67
N ALA A 86 -18.32 -14.60 13.30
CA ALA A 86 -18.41 -15.96 13.84
C ALA A 86 -19.12 -16.00 15.20
N PHE A 87 -19.29 -14.86 15.88
CA PHE A 87 -19.83 -14.79 17.24
C PHE A 87 -21.26 -14.26 17.31
N ASP A 88 -21.78 -13.61 16.25
CA ASP A 88 -23.06 -12.89 16.32
C ASP A 88 -24.22 -13.55 15.54
N ASN A 89 -23.99 -14.70 14.89
CA ASN A 89 -25.00 -15.52 14.17
C ASN A 89 -25.88 -14.73 13.17
N LYS A 90 -25.38 -13.63 12.58
CA LYS A 90 -26.12 -12.81 11.62
C LYS A 90 -26.03 -13.34 10.20
N ASP A 91 -27.10 -13.17 9.44
CA ASP A 91 -27.13 -13.50 8.02
C ASP A 91 -26.50 -12.36 7.17
N TYR A 92 -25.18 -12.33 7.13
CA TYR A 92 -24.42 -11.35 6.35
C TYR A 92 -24.65 -11.43 4.84
N LYS A 93 -25.20 -12.52 4.32
CA LYS A 93 -25.53 -12.69 2.91
C LYS A 93 -26.66 -11.76 2.48
N ASN A 94 -27.69 -11.64 3.34
CA ASN A 94 -28.88 -10.85 3.05
C ASN A 94 -28.79 -9.43 3.63
N LEU A 95 -27.90 -9.19 4.60
CA LEU A 95 -27.74 -7.90 5.24
C LEU A 95 -27.07 -6.88 4.30
N ALA A 96 -27.73 -5.73 4.06
CA ALA A 96 -27.31 -4.66 3.16
C ALA A 96 -27.03 -5.14 1.72
N ASN A 97 -27.90 -6.00 1.20
CA ASN A 97 -27.77 -6.54 -0.16
C ASN A 97 -28.53 -5.71 -1.22
N ASN A 98 -29.55 -4.97 -0.81
CA ASN A 98 -30.36 -4.15 -1.70
C ASN A 98 -30.15 -2.65 -1.44
N SER A 99 -29.38 -1.98 -2.29
CA SER A 99 -29.07 -0.54 -2.19
C SER A 99 -30.29 0.38 -2.34
N GLN A 100 -31.40 -0.12 -2.86
CA GLN A 100 -32.65 0.63 -3.02
C GLN A 100 -33.60 0.47 -1.80
N SER A 101 -33.23 -0.36 -0.83
CA SER A 101 -34.03 -0.54 0.39
C SER A 101 -34.01 0.71 1.25
N PRO A 102 -35.17 1.15 1.82
CA PRO A 102 -35.19 2.22 2.81
C PRO A 102 -34.34 1.93 4.05
N THR A 103 -34.13 0.65 4.36
CA THR A 103 -33.35 0.16 5.52
C THR A 103 -31.87 -0.02 5.22
N TYR A 104 -31.42 0.17 3.97
CA TYR A 104 -30.05 -0.12 3.52
C TYR A 104 -28.97 0.55 4.38
N SER A 105 -29.14 1.82 4.73
CA SER A 105 -28.18 2.54 5.56
C SER A 105 -28.08 1.97 6.98
N ALA A 106 -29.21 1.57 7.58
CA ALA A 106 -29.21 0.93 8.89
C ALA A 106 -28.60 -0.47 8.83
N GLU A 107 -28.88 -1.22 7.79
CA GLU A 107 -28.29 -2.54 7.54
C GLU A 107 -26.77 -2.46 7.30
N GLN A 108 -26.30 -1.44 6.59
CA GLN A 108 -24.86 -1.17 6.43
C GLN A 108 -24.22 -0.85 7.79
N GLN A 109 -24.86 -0.02 8.61
CA GLN A 109 -24.38 0.30 9.95
C GLN A 109 -24.28 -0.95 10.82
N GLU A 110 -25.25 -1.85 10.74
CA GLU A 110 -25.24 -3.11 11.47
C GLU A 110 -24.14 -4.05 10.96
N LYS A 111 -24.00 -4.19 9.64
CA LYS A 111 -23.01 -5.04 8.97
C LYS A 111 -21.57 -4.64 9.32
N TYR A 112 -21.26 -3.34 9.31
CA TYR A 112 -19.92 -2.80 9.49
C TYR A 112 -19.67 -2.18 10.87
N ARG A 113 -20.55 -2.40 11.82
CA ARG A 113 -20.39 -1.92 13.20
C ARG A 113 -19.07 -2.38 13.82
N TRP A 114 -18.65 -3.60 13.56
CA TRP A 114 -17.36 -4.15 13.90
C TRP A 114 -16.68 -4.62 12.62
N ILE A 115 -15.54 -4.03 12.31
CA ILE A 115 -14.75 -4.38 11.15
C ILE A 115 -14.01 -5.67 11.42
N GLU A 116 -13.93 -6.54 10.40
CA GLU A 116 -13.17 -7.77 10.49
C GLU A 116 -12.40 -8.03 9.22
N TYR A 117 -11.11 -8.38 9.37
CA TYR A 117 -10.21 -8.75 8.29
C TYR A 117 -8.95 -9.41 8.83
N HIS A 118 -8.19 -10.02 7.92
CA HIS A 118 -6.78 -10.34 8.13
C HIS A 118 -5.97 -9.77 6.96
N LYS A 119 -4.95 -8.97 7.26
CA LYS A 119 -4.12 -8.28 6.28
C LYS A 119 -2.69 -8.78 6.41
N TRP A 120 -2.14 -9.21 5.30
CA TRP A 120 -0.78 -9.72 5.20
C TRP A 120 0.01 -8.83 4.26
N LYS A 121 1.18 -8.38 4.69
CA LYS A 121 2.06 -7.55 3.87
C LYS A 121 3.47 -8.08 3.93
N PHE A 122 4.12 -8.02 2.78
CA PHE A 122 5.51 -8.33 2.63
C PHE A 122 6.16 -7.27 1.74
N LYS A 123 7.25 -6.68 2.21
CA LYS A 123 8.08 -5.75 1.45
C LYS A 123 9.53 -6.13 1.62
N ALA A 124 10.26 -6.17 0.52
CA ALA A 124 11.70 -6.38 0.54
C ALA A 124 12.36 -5.46 -0.48
N LYS A 125 13.46 -4.83 -0.08
CA LYS A 125 14.37 -4.08 -0.95
C LYS A 125 15.78 -4.59 -0.74
N THR A 126 16.53 -4.71 -1.83
CA THR A 126 17.95 -5.03 -1.75
C THR A 126 18.75 -4.03 -2.57
N TYR A 127 19.96 -3.73 -2.11
CA TYR A 127 20.88 -2.81 -2.76
C TYR A 127 22.20 -3.52 -3.02
N THR A 128 22.64 -3.48 -4.28
CA THR A 128 23.87 -4.12 -4.73
C THR A 128 24.71 -3.12 -5.53
N ALA A 129 25.86 -2.76 -5.00
CA ALA A 129 26.83 -1.95 -5.75
C ALA A 129 27.41 -2.80 -6.90
N LEU A 130 27.24 -2.32 -8.12
CA LEU A 130 27.73 -3.00 -9.33
C LEU A 130 29.15 -2.57 -9.70
N THR A 131 29.59 -1.40 -9.25
CA THR A 131 30.94 -0.88 -9.47
C THR A 131 31.56 -0.46 -8.15
N GLU A 132 32.87 -0.29 -8.13
CA GLU A 132 33.61 0.14 -6.94
C GLU A 132 33.62 1.68 -6.78
N GLY A 133 33.97 2.15 -5.57
CA GLY A 133 34.10 3.55 -5.24
C GLY A 133 32.88 4.17 -4.57
N GLN A 134 32.99 5.45 -4.22
CA GLN A 134 31.90 6.18 -3.59
C GLN A 134 30.76 6.50 -4.58
N LYS A 135 31.11 6.88 -5.80
CA LYS A 135 30.18 7.09 -6.91
C LYS A 135 30.12 5.81 -7.73
N CYS A 136 29.21 4.93 -7.40
CA CYS A 136 29.04 3.62 -8.03
C CYS A 136 27.63 3.46 -8.58
N PHE A 137 27.49 2.61 -9.59
CA PHE A 137 26.18 2.12 -9.99
C PHE A 137 25.64 1.17 -8.93
N VAL A 138 24.41 1.39 -8.55
CA VAL A 138 23.70 0.55 -7.57
C VAL A 138 22.45 -0.02 -8.23
N LEU A 139 22.33 -1.34 -8.15
CA LEU A 139 21.08 -2.03 -8.50
C LEU A 139 20.22 -2.14 -7.24
N MET A 140 19.05 -1.52 -7.24
CA MET A 140 18.01 -1.72 -6.23
C MET A 140 16.96 -2.66 -6.79
N THR A 141 16.61 -3.69 -6.02
CA THR A 141 15.46 -4.56 -6.31
C THR A 141 14.41 -4.39 -5.24
N ARG A 142 13.14 -4.44 -5.62
CA ARG A 142 12.01 -4.34 -4.70
C ARG A 142 10.97 -5.39 -5.04
N VAL A 143 10.44 -6.01 -4.00
CA VAL A 143 9.29 -6.91 -4.06
C VAL A 143 8.31 -6.48 -2.98
N GLU A 144 7.06 -6.25 -3.36
CA GLU A 144 5.98 -5.95 -2.42
C GLU A 144 4.78 -6.84 -2.73
N LEU A 145 4.17 -7.37 -1.69
CA LEU A 145 2.96 -8.18 -1.75
C LEU A 145 2.02 -7.75 -0.64
N GLY A 146 0.74 -7.67 -0.94
CA GLY A 146 -0.29 -7.39 0.05
C GLY A 146 -1.54 -8.18 -0.21
N LEU A 147 -2.10 -8.77 0.84
CA LEU A 147 -3.34 -9.53 0.80
C LEU A 147 -4.25 -9.07 1.95
N LEU A 148 -5.45 -8.68 1.62
CA LEU A 148 -6.52 -8.35 2.57
C LEU A 148 -7.63 -9.39 2.46
N GLY A 149 -7.69 -10.31 3.40
CA GLY A 149 -8.69 -11.36 3.44
C GLY A 149 -9.85 -11.05 4.36
N ALA A 150 -10.96 -11.72 4.15
CA ALA A 150 -12.15 -11.65 4.99
C ALA A 150 -12.45 -13.03 5.60
N TYR A 151 -12.80 -13.05 6.89
CA TYR A 151 -13.25 -14.29 7.55
C TYR A 151 -14.62 -14.73 7.02
N ASN A 152 -15.49 -13.76 6.71
CA ASN A 152 -16.78 -14.00 6.08
C ASN A 152 -16.81 -13.37 4.67
N LYS A 153 -17.04 -14.17 3.63
CA LYS A 153 -17.08 -13.74 2.24
C LYS A 153 -18.13 -12.65 1.92
N TYR A 154 -19.17 -12.55 2.74
CA TYR A 154 -20.23 -11.55 2.61
C TYR A 154 -19.98 -10.27 3.41
N LYS A 155 -18.88 -10.22 4.20
CA LYS A 155 -18.51 -9.10 5.04
C LYS A 155 -17.05 -8.71 4.79
N LYS A 156 -16.73 -8.35 3.54
CA LYS A 156 -15.40 -7.78 3.21
C LYS A 156 -15.24 -6.43 3.90
N SER A 157 -14.05 -6.15 4.44
CA SER A 157 -13.78 -4.86 5.07
C SER A 157 -13.90 -3.73 4.04
N PRO A 158 -14.59 -2.64 4.35
CA PRO A 158 -14.59 -1.42 3.52
C PRO A 158 -13.34 -0.55 3.76
N PHE A 159 -12.52 -0.92 4.74
CA PHE A 159 -11.30 -0.23 5.12
C PHE A 159 -10.08 -1.10 4.83
N GLU A 160 -8.90 -0.50 4.85
CA GLU A 160 -7.62 -1.17 4.66
C GLU A 160 -7.35 -1.72 3.25
N THR A 161 -8.18 -1.34 2.29
CA THR A 161 -8.04 -1.71 0.88
C THR A 161 -6.80 -1.06 0.24
N TYR A 162 -6.40 -1.54 -0.92
CA TYR A 162 -5.24 -1.03 -1.65
C TYR A 162 -5.67 -0.14 -2.81
N TYR A 163 -5.01 1.01 -2.92
CA TYR A 163 -5.16 1.98 -4.01
C TYR A 163 -3.88 2.00 -4.83
N VAL A 164 -3.87 1.29 -5.96
CA VAL A 164 -2.65 0.96 -6.70
C VAL A 164 -2.54 1.75 -7.99
N GLY A 165 -1.38 2.35 -8.21
CA GLY A 165 -1.03 3.17 -9.36
C GLY A 165 -0.52 4.55 -8.98
N GLY A 166 0.19 5.19 -9.89
CA GLY A 166 0.65 6.56 -9.72
C GLY A 166 1.93 6.72 -8.91
N ASP A 167 2.03 7.83 -8.23
CA ASP A 167 3.22 8.26 -7.50
C ASP A 167 3.36 7.64 -6.09
N GLY A 168 2.37 6.92 -5.62
CA GLY A 168 2.40 6.32 -4.27
C GLY A 168 2.30 7.34 -3.14
N MET A 169 2.13 8.61 -3.43
CA MET A 169 1.96 9.64 -2.40
C MET A 169 0.56 9.56 -1.82
N SER A 170 0.50 9.33 -0.51
CA SER A 170 -0.74 9.09 0.23
C SER A 170 -1.50 10.38 0.59
N GLY A 171 -1.61 11.37 -0.30
CA GLY A 171 -2.24 12.65 0.01
C GLY A 171 -3.54 12.53 0.80
N TYR A 172 -4.57 11.97 0.19
CA TYR A 172 -5.88 11.79 0.83
C TYR A 172 -6.22 10.35 1.21
N SER A 173 -5.52 9.35 0.69
CA SER A 173 -5.91 7.94 0.81
C SER A 173 -5.87 7.40 2.24
N SER A 174 -4.95 7.90 3.08
CA SER A 174 -4.90 7.52 4.50
C SER A 174 -6.13 7.99 5.29
N TYR A 175 -6.79 9.07 4.86
CA TYR A 175 -8.06 9.52 5.45
C TYR A 175 -9.24 8.64 5.04
N TYR A 176 -9.10 7.88 3.95
CA TYR A 176 -10.15 7.02 3.41
C TYR A 176 -10.02 5.57 3.88
N GLY A 177 -9.01 5.25 4.71
CA GLY A 177 -8.73 3.89 5.17
C GLY A 177 -8.21 2.99 4.04
N GLU A 178 -7.58 3.58 3.03
CA GLU A 178 -6.91 2.90 1.94
C GLU A 178 -5.40 3.05 2.05
N GLU A 179 -4.68 2.06 1.60
CA GLU A 179 -3.22 2.11 1.51
C GLU A 179 -2.80 2.37 0.06
N THR A 180 -2.12 3.49 -0.17
CA THR A 180 -1.65 3.86 -1.51
C THR A 180 -0.37 3.12 -1.85
N ILE A 181 -0.36 2.46 -3.00
CA ILE A 181 0.77 1.73 -3.54
C ILE A 181 1.15 2.35 -4.88
N GLY A 182 2.34 2.91 -4.98
CA GLY A 182 2.83 3.49 -6.23
C GLY A 182 3.12 2.42 -7.29
N LEU A 183 2.74 2.72 -8.51
CA LEU A 183 3.18 1.99 -9.71
C LEU A 183 3.34 3.03 -10.83
N ARG A 184 4.57 3.42 -11.09
CA ARG A 184 4.91 4.50 -12.03
C ARG A 184 4.53 4.13 -13.46
N GLY A 185 4.14 5.13 -14.27
CA GLY A 185 3.63 4.93 -15.64
C GLY A 185 2.12 4.69 -15.73
N TYR A 186 1.42 4.78 -14.60
CA TYR A 186 -0.03 4.68 -14.50
C TYR A 186 -0.58 5.84 -13.69
N GLU A 187 -1.82 6.25 -13.95
CA GLU A 187 -2.51 7.26 -13.15
C GLU A 187 -2.79 6.74 -11.72
N ASN A 188 -2.93 7.66 -10.76
CA ASN A 188 -3.20 7.32 -9.36
C ASN A 188 -4.44 6.41 -9.25
N GLY A 189 -4.28 5.26 -8.61
CA GLY A 189 -5.34 4.27 -8.39
C GLY A 189 -5.82 3.50 -9.61
N SER A 190 -5.36 3.82 -10.82
CA SER A 190 -5.90 3.26 -12.06
C SER A 190 -5.69 1.75 -12.22
N VAL A 191 -4.71 1.18 -11.51
CA VAL A 191 -4.43 -0.26 -11.55
C VAL A 191 -5.40 -1.04 -10.67
N SER A 192 -5.83 -0.46 -9.55
CA SER A 192 -6.81 -1.05 -8.64
C SER A 192 -8.26 -0.80 -9.04
N TYR A 193 -8.50 0.09 -10.02
CA TYR A 193 -9.84 0.44 -10.45
C TYR A 193 -10.54 -0.75 -11.11
N GLY A 194 -11.56 -1.26 -10.43
CA GLY A 194 -12.41 -2.33 -10.95
C GLY A 194 -13.62 -1.79 -11.72
N ARG A 195 -13.98 -2.46 -12.81
CA ARG A 195 -15.12 -2.08 -13.67
C ARG A 195 -16.44 -1.94 -12.92
N THR A 196 -16.66 -2.79 -11.91
CA THR A 196 -17.89 -2.84 -11.10
C THR A 196 -17.70 -2.39 -9.65
N THR A 197 -16.45 -2.25 -9.20
CA THR A 197 -16.08 -2.13 -7.79
C THR A 197 -15.42 -0.81 -7.42
N GLY A 198 -15.11 0.02 -8.43
CA GLY A 198 -14.37 1.26 -8.19
C GLY A 198 -12.89 1.00 -7.88
N TYR A 199 -12.33 1.73 -6.93
CA TYR A 199 -10.90 1.72 -6.60
C TYR A 199 -10.49 0.70 -5.53
N TYR A 200 -11.35 -0.27 -5.21
CA TYR A 200 -11.07 -1.20 -4.11
C TYR A 200 -10.28 -2.41 -4.60
N ALA A 201 -9.08 -2.61 -4.03
CA ALA A 201 -8.29 -3.81 -4.23
C ALA A 201 -8.03 -4.51 -2.89
N TYR A 202 -8.11 -5.83 -2.90
CA TYR A 202 -7.89 -6.70 -1.74
C TYR A 202 -6.59 -7.50 -1.84
N ALA A 203 -5.94 -7.45 -2.99
CA ALA A 203 -4.61 -8.00 -3.19
C ALA A 203 -3.82 -7.11 -4.13
N TYR A 204 -2.50 -7.04 -3.94
CA TYR A 204 -1.60 -6.42 -4.89
C TYR A 204 -0.24 -7.12 -4.87
N ASP A 205 0.47 -6.97 -5.98
CA ASP A 205 1.90 -7.19 -6.07
C ASP A 205 2.60 -6.02 -6.73
N ARG A 206 3.89 -5.89 -6.47
CA ARG A 206 4.76 -4.90 -7.10
C ARG A 206 6.20 -5.39 -7.09
N PHE A 207 6.83 -5.30 -8.25
CA PHE A 207 8.23 -5.61 -8.48
C PHE A 207 8.90 -4.41 -9.13
N SER A 208 10.09 -4.01 -8.65
CA SER A 208 10.85 -2.92 -9.23
C SER A 208 12.31 -3.30 -9.33
N LEU A 209 12.94 -2.92 -10.44
CA LEU A 209 14.38 -2.90 -10.60
C LEU A 209 14.79 -1.47 -10.94
N GLU A 210 15.71 -0.90 -10.19
CA GLU A 210 16.24 0.43 -10.43
C GLU A 210 17.76 0.38 -10.52
N LEU A 211 18.31 0.98 -11.56
CA LEU A 211 19.72 1.25 -11.67
C LEU A 211 19.95 2.73 -11.30
N ARG A 212 20.68 2.96 -10.24
CA ARG A 212 20.91 4.27 -9.62
C ARG A 212 22.37 4.70 -9.78
N TYR A 213 22.59 5.99 -10.02
CA TYR A 213 23.93 6.57 -10.07
C TYR A 213 23.99 7.92 -9.35
N PRO A 214 24.90 8.13 -8.39
CA PRO A 214 25.00 9.37 -7.64
C PRO A 214 25.84 10.40 -8.40
N PHE A 215 25.28 11.57 -8.64
CA PHE A 215 25.99 12.72 -9.18
C PHE A 215 26.71 13.50 -8.07
N LEU A 216 26.02 13.68 -6.93
CA LEU A 216 26.51 14.36 -5.75
C LEU A 216 26.18 13.55 -4.49
N LEU A 217 27.17 13.38 -3.62
CA LEU A 217 27.02 12.74 -2.30
C LEU A 217 27.50 13.71 -1.21
N GLY A 218 26.77 13.78 -0.10
CA GLY A 218 27.08 14.65 1.03
C GLY A 218 25.83 15.15 1.72
N ASN A 219 25.88 16.35 2.30
CA ASN A 219 24.72 16.98 2.93
C ASN A 219 23.56 17.17 1.93
N THR A 220 23.88 17.52 0.69
CA THR A 220 22.97 17.44 -0.45
C THR A 220 23.35 16.21 -1.24
N THR A 221 22.41 15.30 -1.44
CA THR A 221 22.63 14.10 -2.25
C THR A 221 21.74 14.17 -3.49
N ILE A 222 22.35 13.99 -4.67
CA ILE A 222 21.65 14.01 -5.96
C ILE A 222 22.02 12.74 -6.71
N TYR A 223 21.01 11.97 -7.14
CA TYR A 223 21.23 10.79 -7.97
C TYR A 223 20.17 10.64 -9.05
N GLY A 224 20.60 10.09 -10.18
CA GLY A 224 19.70 9.68 -11.25
C GLY A 224 19.39 8.20 -11.16
N LEU A 225 18.27 7.82 -11.73
CA LEU A 225 17.87 6.42 -11.81
C LEU A 225 17.16 6.12 -13.12
N THR A 226 17.27 4.89 -13.55
CA THR A 226 16.39 4.27 -14.55
C THR A 226 15.75 3.05 -13.93
N PHE A 227 14.52 2.75 -14.31
CA PHE A 227 13.77 1.68 -13.68
C PHE A 227 12.86 0.92 -14.63
N VAL A 228 12.57 -0.29 -14.25
CA VAL A 228 11.45 -1.09 -14.75
C VAL A 228 10.60 -1.51 -13.56
N GLU A 229 9.28 -1.42 -13.72
CA GLU A 229 8.31 -1.83 -12.70
C GLU A 229 7.27 -2.76 -13.31
N ALA A 230 6.79 -3.67 -12.49
CA ALA A 230 5.68 -4.55 -12.82
C ALA A 230 4.83 -4.78 -11.57
N GLY A 231 3.53 -4.76 -11.71
CA GLY A 231 2.62 -5.00 -10.60
C GLY A 231 1.17 -5.05 -11.04
N ASN A 232 0.30 -5.47 -10.15
CA ASN A 232 -1.13 -5.49 -10.41
C ASN A 232 -1.92 -5.41 -9.10
N ALA A 233 -3.24 -5.32 -9.23
CA ALA A 233 -4.16 -5.32 -8.12
C ALA A 233 -5.41 -6.14 -8.45
N TRP A 234 -5.99 -6.81 -7.45
CA TRP A 234 -7.14 -7.69 -7.60
C TRP A 234 -8.21 -7.35 -6.58
N TYR A 235 -9.46 -7.40 -7.04
CA TYR A 235 -10.62 -7.20 -6.17
C TYR A 235 -10.88 -8.37 -5.22
N ASP A 236 -10.52 -9.59 -5.62
CA ASP A 236 -10.63 -10.78 -4.77
C ASP A 236 -9.25 -11.44 -4.63
N THR A 237 -8.92 -11.86 -3.41
CA THR A 237 -7.68 -12.60 -3.14
C THR A 237 -7.61 -13.94 -3.86
N LYS A 238 -8.76 -14.50 -4.27
CA LYS A 238 -8.82 -15.73 -5.07
C LYS A 238 -8.34 -15.55 -6.51
N ASP A 239 -8.46 -14.32 -7.03
CA ASP A 239 -8.05 -13.99 -8.39
C ASP A 239 -6.57 -13.60 -8.46
N PHE A 240 -5.88 -13.61 -7.33
CA PHE A 240 -4.47 -13.25 -7.24
C PHE A 240 -3.61 -14.15 -8.13
N ASN A 241 -2.94 -13.53 -9.10
CA ASN A 241 -2.00 -14.18 -10.01
C ASN A 241 -0.75 -13.29 -10.19
N PRO A 242 0.36 -13.62 -9.51
CA PRO A 242 1.56 -12.78 -9.50
C PRO A 242 2.26 -12.65 -10.87
N PHE A 243 1.82 -13.39 -11.87
CA PHE A 243 2.35 -13.29 -13.24
C PHE A 243 1.49 -12.42 -14.17
N SER A 244 0.31 -11.99 -13.72
CA SER A 244 -0.56 -11.09 -14.47
C SER A 244 -0.26 -9.64 -14.13
N MET A 245 0.87 -9.12 -14.64
CA MET A 245 1.40 -7.81 -14.24
C MET A 245 1.15 -6.72 -15.27
N LYS A 246 1.02 -5.49 -14.78
CA LYS A 246 1.07 -4.24 -15.54
C LYS A 246 2.50 -3.71 -15.48
N ARG A 247 3.13 -3.50 -16.64
CA ARG A 247 4.56 -3.20 -16.75
C ARG A 247 4.77 -1.74 -17.12
N SER A 248 5.83 -1.17 -16.61
CA SER A 248 6.28 0.19 -16.98
C SER A 248 7.81 0.28 -16.95
N ALA A 249 8.34 1.32 -17.58
CA ALA A 249 9.74 1.68 -17.50
C ALA A 249 9.87 3.20 -17.50
N GLY A 250 10.96 3.70 -16.94
CA GLY A 250 11.16 5.13 -16.85
C GLY A 250 12.52 5.53 -16.34
N VAL A 251 12.67 6.85 -16.18
CA VAL A 251 13.86 7.50 -15.65
C VAL A 251 13.46 8.54 -14.61
N GLY A 252 14.35 8.84 -13.69
CA GLY A 252 14.07 9.84 -12.67
C GLY A 252 15.31 10.43 -12.04
N VAL A 253 15.08 11.48 -11.27
CA VAL A 253 16.10 12.17 -10.48
C VAL A 253 15.60 12.32 -9.06
N ARG A 254 16.50 12.15 -8.10
CA ARG A 254 16.28 12.37 -6.68
C ARG A 254 17.23 13.42 -6.16
N ILE A 255 16.72 14.30 -5.32
CA ILE A 255 17.47 15.36 -4.65
C ILE A 255 17.09 15.31 -3.18
N PHE A 256 18.07 15.09 -2.33
CA PHE A 256 17.90 15.23 -0.89
C PHE A 256 18.49 16.57 -0.43
N LEU A 257 17.65 17.36 0.22
CA LEU A 257 18.02 18.63 0.85
C LEU A 257 17.76 18.52 2.37
N PRO A 258 18.73 18.87 3.25
CA PRO A 258 18.59 18.67 4.70
C PRO A 258 17.37 19.33 5.34
N MET A 259 16.88 20.43 4.80
CA MET A 259 15.74 21.15 5.33
C MET A 259 14.38 20.75 4.72
N VAL A 260 14.39 20.13 3.56
CA VAL A 260 13.18 19.84 2.78
C VAL A 260 12.92 18.33 2.73
N GLY A 261 13.97 17.51 2.86
CA GLY A 261 13.90 16.07 2.71
C GLY A 261 14.18 15.61 1.27
N LEU A 262 13.70 14.41 0.95
CA LEU A 262 13.84 13.83 -0.38
C LEU A 262 12.77 14.38 -1.31
N MET A 263 13.21 14.85 -2.47
CA MET A 263 12.36 15.26 -3.59
C MET A 263 12.77 14.52 -4.84
N GLY A 264 11.83 14.31 -5.73
CA GLY A 264 12.13 13.65 -7.01
C GLY A 264 11.09 13.91 -8.08
N ILE A 265 11.51 13.65 -9.29
CA ILE A 265 10.66 13.63 -10.46
C ILE A 265 11.00 12.40 -11.29
N ASP A 266 9.97 11.66 -11.69
CA ASP A 266 10.09 10.52 -12.60
C ASP A 266 9.25 10.77 -13.84
N TRP A 267 9.81 10.40 -14.97
CA TRP A 267 9.06 10.15 -16.20
C TRP A 267 8.96 8.65 -16.42
N ALA A 268 7.75 8.16 -16.65
CA ALA A 268 7.49 6.74 -16.84
C ALA A 268 6.50 6.48 -17.96
N TYR A 269 6.66 5.35 -18.64
CA TYR A 269 5.73 4.88 -19.65
C TYR A 269 5.11 3.55 -19.26
N GLY A 270 3.77 3.51 -19.12
CA GLY A 270 3.00 2.31 -18.84
C GLY A 270 2.63 1.58 -20.14
N PHE A 271 3.06 0.32 -20.27
CA PHE A 271 2.89 -0.46 -21.50
C PHE A 271 1.53 -1.13 -21.60
N ASP A 272 0.95 -1.48 -20.47
CA ASP A 272 -0.26 -2.29 -20.42
C ASP A 272 -1.51 -1.43 -20.23
N LYS A 273 -2.66 -1.99 -20.60
CA LYS A 273 -3.95 -1.30 -20.49
C LYS A 273 -4.52 -1.45 -19.08
N VAL A 274 -5.08 -0.35 -18.57
CA VAL A 274 -5.85 -0.29 -17.34
C VAL A 274 -7.25 0.25 -17.64
N TRP A 275 -8.20 -0.06 -16.75
CA TRP A 275 -9.56 0.45 -16.88
C TRP A 275 -9.63 1.87 -16.28
N ASN A 276 -10.12 2.85 -17.07
CA ASN A 276 -10.20 4.25 -16.62
C ASN A 276 -11.63 4.69 -16.23
N GLY A 277 -12.53 3.74 -16.00
CA GLY A 277 -13.94 4.02 -15.67
C GLY A 277 -14.88 3.94 -16.89
N SER A 278 -14.36 4.06 -18.11
CA SER A 278 -15.15 3.98 -19.35
C SER A 278 -14.60 2.97 -20.36
N GLN A 279 -13.28 2.87 -20.47
CA GLN A 279 -12.61 2.00 -21.44
C GLN A 279 -11.24 1.54 -20.95
N TYR A 280 -10.69 0.49 -21.56
CA TYR A 280 -9.32 0.09 -21.36
C TYR A 280 -8.36 1.00 -22.14
N LYS A 281 -7.51 1.74 -21.42
CA LYS A 281 -6.50 2.65 -21.98
C LYS A 281 -5.11 2.25 -21.50
N LYS A 282 -4.08 2.38 -22.34
CA LYS A 282 -2.67 2.23 -21.91
C LYS A 282 -2.33 3.28 -20.85
N GLY A 283 -1.48 2.93 -19.91
CA GLY A 283 -0.91 3.88 -18.94
C GLY A 283 -0.26 5.07 -19.63
N GLY A 284 0.55 4.80 -20.67
CA GLY A 284 1.16 5.83 -21.50
C GLY A 284 2.23 6.63 -20.77
N SER A 285 2.49 7.85 -21.22
CA SER A 285 3.49 8.76 -20.65
C SER A 285 2.93 9.46 -19.42
N GLN A 286 3.59 9.32 -18.28
CA GLN A 286 3.21 9.92 -17.01
C GLN A 286 4.41 10.58 -16.34
N PHE A 287 4.19 11.71 -15.68
CA PHE A 287 5.14 12.34 -14.77
C PHE A 287 4.69 12.12 -13.33
N HIS A 288 5.61 11.73 -12.47
CA HIS A 288 5.38 11.48 -11.07
C HIS A 288 6.30 12.34 -10.21
N PHE A 289 5.75 13.01 -9.22
CA PHE A 289 6.47 13.81 -8.26
C PHE A 289 6.62 13.04 -6.95
N ILE A 290 7.76 13.24 -6.28
CA ILE A 290 8.06 12.60 -4.99
C ILE A 290 8.44 13.70 -4.02
N LEU A 291 7.81 13.65 -2.84
CA LEU A 291 8.09 14.57 -1.75
C LEU A 291 8.11 13.79 -0.42
N GLY A 292 9.26 13.78 0.23
CA GLY A 292 9.40 13.19 1.57
C GLY A 292 9.39 11.67 1.67
N GLN A 293 9.08 10.96 0.58
CA GLN A 293 9.09 9.49 0.52
C GLN A 293 9.82 9.02 -0.73
N GLU A 294 10.43 7.85 -0.64
CA GLU A 294 10.98 7.14 -1.78
C GLU A 294 10.03 6.01 -2.19
N PHE A 295 9.83 5.85 -3.49
CA PHE A 295 9.04 4.75 -4.04
C PHE A 295 9.57 3.39 -3.63
#